data_468a55da6a82346c8d5a95a3f9332971
#
_entry.id   468a55da6a82346c8d5a95a3f9332971
#
_cell.length_a   1.000
_cell.length_b   1.000
_cell.length_c   1.000
_cell.angle_alpha   90.00
_cell.angle_beta   90.00
_cell.angle_gamma   90.00
#
_symmetry.space_group_name_H-M   'P 1'
#
loop_
_entity.id
_entity.type
_entity.pdbx_description
1 polymer ?
#
loop_
_entity_poly.entity_id
_entity_poly.type
_entity_poly.pdbx_seq_one_letter_code
_entity_poly.pdbx_strand_id
1 'polypeptide(L)'
;IDPVGEDAGEILKIDSPEDLTVCDPACGSGHILAYAFDLLYSIYDEAGYSANEIPGLILEHNLFGMEIDERAANLAAFALTMKARGKYRRFFRKGRQVQPNVQRITPEYFADDEVTKLNDLYHVTFDTDTWNTYQNADTYGSLIQPPADLVSLLPLAGAVEHSETEGGQAQLSLISDQLRDRANLVLTQTRYLSRQY
;
A
#
# COMPACT_ATOMS: atom_id res chain seq x y z
N ILE A 1 12.69 -23.74 -30.41
CA ILE A 1 13.76 -22.88 -29.90
C ILE A 1 13.79 -23.10 -28.41
N ASP A 2 14.67 -23.97 -27.93
CA ASP A 2 14.98 -24.12 -26.50
C ASP A 2 15.94 -23.00 -26.08
N PRO A 3 15.55 -22.08 -25.23
CA PRO A 3 16.41 -20.97 -24.84
C PRO A 3 17.00 -21.13 -23.44
N VAL A 4 17.08 -22.31 -22.86
CA VAL A 4 17.51 -22.41 -21.46
C VAL A 4 18.78 -23.22 -21.33
N GLY A 5 19.92 -22.52 -21.33
CA GLY A 5 21.16 -23.02 -20.76
C GLY A 5 21.05 -23.16 -19.23
N GLU A 6 21.92 -23.97 -18.63
CA GLU A 6 21.93 -24.34 -17.20
C GLU A 6 22.12 -23.17 -16.18
N ASP A 7 22.09 -21.92 -16.65
CA ASP A 7 22.13 -20.68 -15.83
C ASP A 7 20.77 -19.92 -15.83
N ALA A 8 19.67 -20.61 -16.00
CA ALA A 8 18.38 -19.99 -15.78
C ALA A 8 18.25 -19.65 -14.29
N GLY A 9 18.50 -18.40 -13.96
CA GLY A 9 18.25 -17.85 -12.64
C GLY A 9 16.83 -18.22 -12.18
N GLU A 10 16.63 -18.20 -10.90
CA GLU A 10 15.36 -18.59 -10.26
C GLU A 10 14.17 -17.92 -10.98
N ILE A 11 13.45 -18.69 -11.80
CA ILE A 11 12.29 -18.20 -12.53
C ILE A 11 11.19 -17.99 -11.48
N LEU A 12 10.64 -16.80 -11.45
CA LEU A 12 9.52 -16.47 -10.56
C LEU A 12 8.36 -17.44 -10.86
N LYS A 13 8.00 -18.24 -9.88
CA LYS A 13 6.83 -19.12 -9.99
C LYS A 13 5.60 -18.35 -9.53
N ILE A 14 4.69 -18.11 -10.44
CA ILE A 14 3.38 -17.52 -10.19
C ILE A 14 2.31 -18.53 -10.54
N ASP A 15 1.35 -18.75 -9.66
CA ASP A 15 0.26 -19.70 -9.89
C ASP A 15 -0.93 -19.00 -10.58
N SER A 16 -1.10 -17.71 -10.34
CA SER A 16 -2.15 -16.89 -10.91
C SER A 16 -1.67 -15.48 -11.25
N PRO A 17 -2.31 -14.76 -12.20
CA PRO A 17 -1.97 -13.37 -12.48
C PRO A 17 -2.03 -12.44 -11.27
N GLU A 18 -2.85 -12.73 -10.25
CA GLU A 18 -2.96 -11.97 -9.01
C GLU A 18 -1.68 -12.00 -8.17
N ASP A 19 -0.85 -13.03 -8.33
CA ASP A 19 0.41 -13.18 -7.59
C ASP A 19 1.52 -12.25 -8.12
N LEU A 20 1.34 -11.74 -9.36
CA LEU A 20 2.30 -10.84 -9.99
C LEU A 20 2.11 -9.41 -9.51
N THR A 21 2.95 -8.94 -8.61
CA THR A 21 2.91 -7.56 -8.10
C THR A 21 3.97 -6.68 -8.75
N VAL A 22 3.58 -5.45 -9.08
CA VAL A 22 4.45 -4.39 -9.59
C VAL A 22 4.38 -3.23 -8.63
N CYS A 23 5.53 -2.87 -8.05
CA CYS A 23 5.66 -1.71 -7.17
C CYS A 23 6.55 -0.65 -7.82
N ASP A 24 6.02 0.58 -7.96
CA ASP A 24 6.79 1.75 -8.38
C ASP A 24 6.98 2.66 -7.15
N PRO A 25 8.18 2.68 -6.55
CA PRO A 25 8.44 3.39 -5.30
C PRO A 25 8.56 4.91 -5.45
N ALA A 26 8.56 5.43 -6.66
CA ALA A 26 8.59 6.86 -6.99
C ALA A 26 7.78 7.10 -8.26
N CYS A 27 6.48 6.77 -8.18
CA CYS A 27 5.66 6.58 -9.37
C CYS A 27 5.35 7.87 -10.14
N GLY A 28 5.62 9.04 -9.58
CA GLY A 28 5.31 10.31 -10.21
C GLY A 28 3.83 10.36 -10.62
N SER A 29 3.57 10.66 -11.88
CA SER A 29 2.22 10.64 -12.46
C SER A 29 1.75 9.26 -12.93
N GLY A 30 2.47 8.18 -12.60
CA GLY A 30 2.04 6.80 -12.79
C GLY A 30 2.27 6.24 -14.20
N HIS A 31 3.24 6.75 -14.99
CA HIS A 31 3.47 6.28 -16.35
C HIS A 31 3.88 4.80 -16.41
N ILE A 32 4.79 4.37 -15.53
CA ILE A 32 5.24 2.97 -15.46
C ILE A 32 4.06 2.07 -15.05
N LEU A 33 3.32 2.46 -14.03
CA LEU A 33 2.14 1.71 -13.58
C LEU A 33 1.05 1.64 -14.66
N ALA A 34 0.85 2.73 -15.42
CA ALA A 34 -0.09 2.75 -16.53
C ALA A 34 0.33 1.82 -17.68
N TYR A 35 1.62 1.68 -17.94
CA TYR A 35 2.13 0.70 -18.90
C TYR A 35 2.00 -0.74 -18.37
N ALA A 36 2.37 -0.96 -17.10
CA ALA A 36 2.20 -2.26 -16.45
C ALA A 36 0.74 -2.71 -16.44
N PHE A 37 -0.22 -1.79 -16.29
CA PHE A 37 -1.65 -2.08 -16.40
C PHE A 37 -2.01 -2.74 -17.72
N ASP A 38 -1.49 -2.24 -18.84
CA ASP A 38 -1.80 -2.79 -20.15
C ASP A 38 -1.19 -4.19 -20.34
N LEU A 39 0.03 -4.42 -19.83
CA LEU A 39 0.66 -5.75 -19.86
C LEU A 39 -0.12 -6.75 -19.01
N LEU A 40 -0.46 -6.39 -17.78
CA LEU A 40 -1.25 -7.22 -16.89
C LEU A 40 -2.62 -7.53 -17.47
N TYR A 41 -3.27 -6.56 -18.12
CA TYR A 41 -4.53 -6.81 -18.80
C TYR A 41 -4.42 -7.93 -19.84
N SER A 42 -3.33 -7.93 -20.63
CA SER A 42 -3.10 -8.99 -21.62
C SER A 42 -2.84 -10.34 -20.94
N ILE A 43 -2.10 -10.38 -19.85
CA ILE A 43 -1.83 -11.60 -19.08
C ILE A 43 -3.13 -12.22 -18.54
N TYR A 44 -3.99 -11.39 -17.93
CA TYR A 44 -5.30 -11.84 -17.44
C TYR A 44 -6.22 -12.33 -18.56
N ASP A 45 -6.22 -11.64 -19.70
CA ASP A 45 -7.01 -12.00 -20.86
C ASP A 45 -6.57 -13.37 -21.44
N GLU A 46 -5.25 -13.58 -21.56
CA GLU A 46 -4.67 -14.86 -21.95
C GLU A 46 -4.96 -15.98 -20.93
N ALA A 47 -5.03 -15.66 -19.65
CA ALA A 47 -5.42 -16.60 -18.60
C ALA A 47 -6.94 -16.88 -18.55
N GLY A 48 -7.75 -16.24 -19.41
CA GLY A 48 -9.17 -16.52 -19.58
C GLY A 48 -10.09 -15.81 -18.60
N TYR A 49 -9.63 -14.74 -17.94
CA TYR A 49 -10.46 -13.94 -17.03
C TYR A 49 -11.49 -13.09 -17.78
N SER A 50 -12.60 -12.80 -17.12
CA SER A 50 -13.65 -11.96 -17.70
C SER A 50 -13.20 -10.52 -17.89
N ALA A 51 -13.33 -9.96 -19.10
CA ALA A 51 -12.92 -8.60 -19.44
C ALA A 51 -13.50 -7.50 -18.50
N ASN A 52 -14.63 -7.76 -17.86
CA ASN A 52 -15.25 -6.84 -16.91
C ASN A 52 -14.64 -6.93 -15.49
N GLU A 53 -13.91 -8.00 -15.14
CA GLU A 53 -13.29 -8.22 -13.84
C GLU A 53 -11.83 -7.80 -13.84
N ILE A 54 -11.12 -8.05 -14.95
CA ILE A 54 -9.69 -7.77 -15.09
C ILE A 54 -9.27 -6.38 -14.58
N PRO A 55 -9.93 -5.26 -14.98
CA PRO A 55 -9.49 -3.95 -14.53
C PRO A 55 -9.54 -3.75 -13.01
N GLY A 56 -10.51 -4.37 -12.35
CA GLY A 56 -10.61 -4.35 -10.89
C GLY A 56 -9.51 -5.16 -10.22
N LEU A 57 -9.29 -6.39 -10.70
CA LEU A 57 -8.26 -7.30 -10.18
C LEU A 57 -6.86 -6.67 -10.27
N ILE A 58 -6.53 -6.04 -11.41
CA ILE A 58 -5.24 -5.36 -11.59
C ILE A 58 -5.03 -4.26 -10.55
N LEU A 59 -6.04 -3.42 -10.30
CA LEU A 59 -5.92 -2.32 -9.34
C LEU A 59 -5.89 -2.82 -7.89
N GLU A 60 -6.52 -3.94 -7.60
CA GLU A 60 -6.63 -4.50 -6.26
C GLU A 60 -5.37 -5.31 -5.87
N HIS A 61 -4.83 -6.10 -6.80
CA HIS A 61 -3.81 -7.10 -6.49
C HIS A 61 -2.41 -6.78 -7.05
N ASN A 62 -2.32 -6.12 -8.21
CA ASN A 62 -1.07 -6.12 -8.96
C ASN A 62 -0.27 -4.82 -8.89
N LEU A 63 -0.93 -3.65 -8.86
CA LEU A 63 -0.25 -2.36 -9.01
C LEU A 63 -0.17 -1.59 -7.70
N PHE A 64 1.04 -1.21 -7.33
CA PHE A 64 1.34 -0.43 -6.13
C PHE A 64 2.26 0.73 -6.49
N GLY A 65 1.88 1.94 -6.09
CA GLY A 65 2.67 3.15 -6.31
C GLY A 65 2.92 3.90 -5.02
N MET A 66 4.09 4.54 -4.92
CA MET A 66 4.39 5.47 -3.84
C MET A 66 4.89 6.79 -4.42
N GLU A 67 4.53 7.90 -3.78
CA GLU A 67 4.91 9.23 -4.22
C GLU A 67 4.93 10.20 -3.04
N ILE A 68 5.90 11.12 -3.02
CA ILE A 68 5.98 12.18 -2.00
C ILE A 68 5.13 13.40 -2.36
N ASP A 69 4.99 13.70 -3.66
CA ASP A 69 4.16 14.80 -4.15
C ASP A 69 2.69 14.38 -4.26
N GLU A 70 1.83 15.05 -3.51
CA GLU A 70 0.40 14.75 -3.47
C GLU A 70 -0.29 14.88 -4.82
N ARG A 71 0.10 15.88 -5.63
CA ARG A 71 -0.51 16.12 -6.94
C ARG A 71 -0.12 15.02 -7.92
N ALA A 72 1.14 14.58 -7.86
CA ALA A 72 1.63 13.48 -8.68
C ALA A 72 0.95 12.16 -8.27
N ALA A 73 0.84 11.85 -6.97
CA ALA A 73 0.13 10.68 -6.47
C ALA A 73 -1.34 10.65 -6.92
N ASN A 74 -2.04 11.78 -6.77
CA ASN A 74 -3.43 11.92 -7.21
C ASN A 74 -3.58 11.75 -8.73
N LEU A 75 -2.62 12.26 -9.51
CA LEU A 75 -2.62 12.11 -10.96
C LEU A 75 -2.38 10.64 -11.36
N ALA A 76 -1.47 9.94 -10.69
CA ALA A 76 -1.23 8.51 -10.91
C ALA A 76 -2.49 7.68 -10.61
N ALA A 77 -3.13 7.89 -9.47
CA ALA A 77 -4.37 7.22 -9.11
C ALA A 77 -5.49 7.50 -10.13
N PHE A 78 -5.62 8.76 -10.56
CA PHE A 78 -6.57 9.14 -11.61
C PHE A 78 -6.27 8.44 -12.94
N ALA A 79 -5.00 8.43 -13.39
CA ALA A 79 -4.60 7.80 -14.64
C ALA A 79 -4.92 6.29 -14.65
N LEU A 80 -4.62 5.57 -13.56
CA LEU A 80 -4.94 4.15 -13.41
C LEU A 80 -6.46 3.91 -13.42
N THR A 81 -7.22 4.74 -12.71
CA THR A 81 -8.68 4.68 -12.69
C THR A 81 -9.26 4.89 -14.08
N MET A 82 -8.72 5.84 -14.85
CA MET A 82 -9.17 6.10 -16.23
C MET A 82 -8.77 4.97 -17.19
N LYS A 83 -7.63 4.32 -16.98
CA LYS A 83 -7.25 3.09 -17.70
C LYS A 83 -8.28 1.98 -17.46
N ALA A 84 -8.62 1.69 -16.21
CA ALA A 84 -9.63 0.71 -15.85
C ALA A 84 -10.98 1.03 -16.48
N ARG A 85 -11.39 2.31 -16.44
CA ARG A 85 -12.63 2.81 -17.08
C ARG A 85 -12.59 2.66 -18.60
N GLY A 86 -11.44 2.84 -19.22
CA GLY A 86 -11.22 2.66 -20.67
C GLY A 86 -11.45 1.21 -21.10
N LYS A 87 -10.99 0.24 -20.31
CA LYS A 87 -11.18 -1.19 -20.56
C LYS A 87 -12.60 -1.66 -20.23
N TYR A 88 -13.22 -1.13 -19.19
CA TYR A 88 -14.59 -1.50 -18.79
C TYR A 88 -15.47 -0.26 -18.56
N ARG A 89 -16.37 0.04 -19.50
CA ARG A 89 -17.24 1.23 -19.48
C ARG A 89 -18.13 1.37 -18.25
N ARG A 90 -18.43 0.27 -17.55
CA ARG A 90 -19.28 0.26 -16.34
C ARG A 90 -18.46 0.19 -15.05
N PHE A 91 -17.15 0.47 -15.09
CA PHE A 91 -16.23 0.37 -13.95
C PHE A 91 -16.72 1.13 -12.71
N PHE A 92 -17.33 2.31 -12.89
CA PHE A 92 -17.88 3.13 -11.79
C PHE A 92 -19.30 2.76 -11.35
N ARG A 93 -19.90 1.67 -11.85
CA ARG A 93 -21.22 1.28 -11.38
C ARG A 93 -21.17 0.81 -9.93
N LYS A 94 -22.23 1.21 -9.14
CA LYS A 94 -22.36 0.90 -7.71
C LYS A 94 -22.10 -0.57 -7.40
N GLY A 95 -21.25 -0.82 -6.40
CA GLY A 95 -20.97 -2.12 -5.81
C GLY A 95 -19.53 -2.59 -5.89
N ARG A 96 -18.68 -2.01 -6.72
CA ARG A 96 -17.25 -2.34 -6.79
C ARG A 96 -16.43 -1.07 -7.07
N GLN A 97 -16.20 -0.28 -6.03
CA GLN A 97 -15.26 0.83 -6.11
C GLN A 97 -13.88 0.31 -5.67
N VAL A 98 -13.12 -0.20 -6.65
CA VAL A 98 -11.70 -0.50 -6.44
C VAL A 98 -10.92 0.79 -6.65
N GLN A 99 -10.16 1.18 -5.62
CA GLN A 99 -9.25 2.31 -5.71
C GLN A 99 -7.85 1.81 -6.07
N PRO A 100 -7.08 2.55 -6.90
CA PRO A 100 -5.69 2.23 -7.14
C PRO A 100 -4.87 2.30 -5.86
N ASN A 101 -3.94 1.37 -5.69
CA ASN A 101 -3.02 1.36 -4.55
C ASN A 101 -1.87 2.35 -4.80
N VAL A 102 -2.16 3.64 -4.77
CA VAL A 102 -1.17 4.72 -4.84
C VAL A 102 -1.15 5.42 -3.50
N GLN A 103 -0.03 5.28 -2.78
CA GLN A 103 0.16 5.82 -1.44
C GLN A 103 1.08 7.03 -1.47
N ARG A 104 0.60 8.16 -0.93
CA ARG A 104 1.47 9.29 -0.62
C ARG A 104 2.31 8.95 0.60
N ILE A 105 3.62 9.21 0.52
CA ILE A 105 4.53 9.15 1.67
C ILE A 105 4.62 10.55 2.26
N THR A 106 4.24 10.70 3.54
CA THR A 106 4.19 11.98 4.26
C THR A 106 5.04 11.94 5.51
N PRO A 107 5.70 13.07 5.85
CA PRO A 107 6.39 13.19 7.14
C PRO A 107 5.42 13.03 8.30
N GLU A 108 5.82 12.25 9.30
CA GLU A 108 5.12 12.12 10.58
C GLU A 108 6.12 12.16 11.73
N TYR A 109 5.76 12.90 12.79
CA TYR A 109 6.56 13.03 14.00
C TYR A 109 5.68 12.93 15.24
N PHE A 110 6.10 12.13 16.20
CA PHE A 110 5.45 11.94 17.48
C PHE A 110 6.36 12.43 18.62
N ALA A 111 5.81 13.20 19.51
CA ALA A 111 6.49 13.60 20.74
C ALA A 111 6.55 12.42 21.73
N ASP A 112 7.44 12.48 22.72
CA ASP A 112 7.66 11.38 23.67
C ASP A 112 6.40 10.95 24.44
N ASP A 113 5.52 11.92 24.77
CA ASP A 113 4.24 11.61 25.42
C ASP A 113 3.24 10.95 24.46
N GLU A 114 3.29 11.26 23.16
CA GLU A 114 2.50 10.59 22.12
C GLU A 114 3.01 9.17 21.89
N VAL A 115 4.34 8.98 21.83
CA VAL A 115 4.98 7.66 21.73
C VAL A 115 4.58 6.76 22.90
N THR A 116 4.56 7.31 24.13
CA THR A 116 4.11 6.56 25.29
C THR A 116 2.67 6.07 25.14
N LYS A 117 1.76 6.94 24.69
CA LYS A 117 0.36 6.58 24.44
C LYS A 117 0.19 5.55 23.32
N LEU A 118 1.00 5.65 22.26
CA LEU A 118 0.99 4.67 21.15
C LEU A 118 1.51 3.31 21.63
N ASN A 119 2.58 3.29 22.42
CA ASN A 119 3.10 2.06 22.99
C ASN A 119 2.06 1.37 23.88
N ASP A 120 1.33 2.12 24.69
CA ASP A 120 0.23 1.60 25.51
C ASP A 120 -0.92 1.05 24.65
N LEU A 121 -1.29 1.77 23.57
CA LEU A 121 -2.38 1.37 22.66
C LEU A 121 -2.08 0.05 21.95
N TYR A 122 -0.86 -0.07 21.41
CA TYR A 122 -0.46 -1.26 20.64
C TYR A 122 0.19 -2.35 21.49
N HIS A 123 0.30 -2.16 22.81
CA HIS A 123 0.96 -3.06 23.77
C HIS A 123 2.41 -3.40 23.38
N VAL A 124 3.17 -2.37 22.98
CA VAL A 124 4.58 -2.46 22.56
C VAL A 124 5.47 -1.53 23.40
N THR A 125 6.78 -1.69 23.22
CA THR A 125 7.79 -0.84 23.89
C THR A 125 8.80 -0.33 22.86
N PHE A 126 8.29 0.39 21.85
CA PHE A 126 9.15 0.98 20.82
C PHE A 126 9.76 2.29 21.32
N ASP A 127 10.96 2.58 20.84
CA ASP A 127 11.60 3.87 21.07
C ASP A 127 10.98 4.97 20.19
N THR A 128 11.34 6.20 20.47
CA THR A 128 10.88 7.37 19.73
C THR A 128 11.33 7.34 18.27
N ASP A 129 12.53 6.82 17.99
CA ASP A 129 13.07 6.75 16.64
C ASP A 129 12.30 5.76 15.75
N THR A 130 11.86 4.65 16.32
CA THR A 130 11.02 3.67 15.63
C THR A 130 9.71 4.29 15.15
N TRP A 131 8.97 4.99 16.01
CA TRP A 131 7.74 5.67 15.62
C TRP A 131 7.99 6.84 14.67
N ASN A 132 9.16 7.52 14.78
CA ASN A 132 9.54 8.67 13.97
C ASN A 132 10.33 8.32 12.71
N THR A 133 10.29 7.06 12.27
CA THR A 133 10.93 6.59 11.03
C THR A 133 10.58 7.47 9.82
N TYR A 134 9.38 8.02 9.78
CA TYR A 134 8.89 8.85 8.66
C TYR A 134 9.03 10.36 8.87
N GLN A 135 9.73 10.84 9.90
CA GLN A 135 9.85 12.27 10.17
C GLN A 135 10.45 13.09 9.01
N ASN A 136 11.28 12.47 8.17
CA ASN A 136 11.90 13.10 7.01
C ASN A 136 11.44 12.45 5.68
N ALA A 137 10.19 12.02 5.61
CA ALA A 137 9.66 11.31 4.46
C ALA A 137 9.61 12.15 3.19
N ASP A 138 9.50 13.47 3.30
CA ASP A 138 9.58 14.43 2.20
C ASP A 138 10.96 14.50 1.55
N THR A 139 12.01 14.08 2.26
CA THR A 139 13.40 14.07 1.78
C THR A 139 13.81 12.69 1.28
N TYR A 140 13.49 11.65 2.04
CA TYR A 140 13.97 10.30 1.76
C TYR A 140 12.97 9.46 0.96
N GLY A 141 11.67 9.78 1.03
CA GLY A 141 10.64 9.07 0.27
C GLY A 141 10.72 7.55 0.42
N SER A 142 10.78 6.86 -0.69
CA SER A 142 10.84 5.39 -0.74
C SER A 142 12.19 4.78 -0.33
N LEU A 143 13.21 5.60 -0.06
CA LEU A 143 14.49 5.11 0.50
C LEU A 143 14.38 4.77 1.99
N ILE A 144 13.30 5.17 2.64
CA ILE A 144 13.03 4.80 4.03
C ILE A 144 12.83 3.30 4.12
N GLN A 145 13.62 2.67 4.98
CA GLN A 145 13.48 1.25 5.32
C GLN A 145 12.73 1.14 6.65
N PRO A 146 11.48 0.64 6.64
CA PRO A 146 10.74 0.45 7.86
C PRO A 146 11.45 -0.52 8.80
N PRO A 147 11.62 -0.20 10.09
CA PRO A 147 12.19 -1.13 11.05
C PRO A 147 11.29 -2.34 11.25
N ALA A 148 11.90 -3.50 11.54
CA ALA A 148 11.20 -4.76 11.75
C ALA A 148 10.08 -4.66 12.81
N ASP A 149 10.30 -3.83 13.83
CA ASP A 149 9.33 -3.56 14.89
C ASP A 149 8.02 -2.97 14.34
N LEU A 150 8.07 -1.94 13.49
CA LEU A 150 6.87 -1.39 12.82
C LEU A 150 6.23 -2.40 11.88
N VAL A 151 7.02 -3.19 11.16
CA VAL A 151 6.48 -4.24 10.27
C VAL A 151 5.72 -5.29 11.10
N SER A 152 6.19 -5.62 12.30
CA SER A 152 5.54 -6.58 13.19
C SER A 152 4.15 -6.13 13.67
N LEU A 153 3.87 -4.82 13.65
CA LEU A 153 2.56 -4.28 14.02
C LEU A 153 1.49 -4.41 12.91
N LEU A 154 1.87 -4.63 11.66
CA LEU A 154 0.93 -4.63 10.54
C LEU A 154 -0.24 -5.61 10.70
N PRO A 155 -0.08 -6.83 11.25
CA PRO A 155 -1.20 -7.73 11.52
C PRO A 155 -2.15 -7.20 12.61
N LEU A 156 -1.63 -6.44 13.57
CA LEU A 156 -2.39 -5.92 14.71
C LEU A 156 -3.16 -4.65 14.38
N ALA A 157 -2.68 -3.86 13.42
CA ALA A 157 -3.30 -2.60 13.00
C ALA A 157 -4.75 -2.79 12.53
N GLY A 158 -5.06 -3.86 11.81
CA GLY A 158 -6.43 -4.21 11.38
C GLY A 158 -7.35 -4.69 12.52
N ALA A 159 -6.79 -5.21 13.62
CA ALA A 159 -7.55 -5.69 14.77
C ALA A 159 -8.02 -4.55 15.70
N VAL A 160 -7.25 -3.44 15.75
CA VAL A 160 -7.59 -2.27 16.58
C VAL A 160 -8.81 -1.54 16.01
N GLU A 161 -9.01 -1.53 14.69
CA GLU A 161 -10.20 -0.95 14.04
C GLU A 161 -11.50 -1.70 14.38
N HIS A 162 -11.42 -2.99 14.73
CA HIS A 162 -12.60 -3.82 14.99
C HIS A 162 -12.95 -3.98 16.48
N SER A 163 -12.09 -3.51 17.39
CA SER A 163 -12.33 -3.68 18.84
C SER A 163 -13.26 -2.62 19.46
N GLU A 164 -13.87 -1.76 18.68
CA GLU A 164 -14.81 -0.74 19.16
C GLU A 164 -16.13 -1.29 19.73
N THR A 165 -16.36 -2.61 19.70
CA THR A 165 -17.69 -3.12 19.96
C THR A 165 -17.95 -3.65 21.37
N GLU A 166 -16.98 -3.96 22.23
CA GLU A 166 -17.31 -4.34 23.64
C GLU A 166 -16.10 -4.17 24.59
N GLY A 167 -16.13 -3.19 25.44
CA GLY A 167 -15.38 -3.18 26.73
C GLY A 167 -14.12 -2.34 26.80
N GLY A 168 -13.64 -1.72 25.72
CA GLY A 168 -12.39 -0.95 25.68
C GLY A 168 -12.54 0.59 25.85
N GLN A 169 -13.73 1.10 26.13
CA GLN A 169 -14.02 2.55 26.09
C GLN A 169 -13.21 3.42 27.08
N ALA A 170 -12.71 2.88 28.17
CA ALA A 170 -12.02 3.69 29.18
C ALA A 170 -10.55 4.01 28.82
N GLN A 171 -9.88 3.15 28.05
CA GLN A 171 -8.48 3.34 27.66
C GLN A 171 -8.34 4.09 26.33
N LEU A 172 -9.31 3.93 25.43
CA LEU A 172 -9.38 4.60 24.13
C LEU A 172 -9.68 6.11 24.25
N SER A 173 -10.31 6.56 25.32
CA SER A 173 -10.60 7.98 25.57
C SER A 173 -9.37 8.86 25.84
N LEU A 174 -8.20 8.27 26.07
CA LEU A 174 -6.95 9.00 26.32
C LEU A 174 -6.16 9.32 25.05
N ILE A 175 -6.52 8.72 23.94
CA ILE A 175 -5.86 8.93 22.64
C ILE A 175 -6.82 9.70 21.75
N SER A 176 -6.39 10.89 21.30
CA SER A 176 -7.18 11.67 20.35
C SER A 176 -7.30 10.90 19.01
N ASP A 177 -8.44 11.03 18.35
CA ASP A 177 -8.65 10.44 17.02
C ASP A 177 -7.54 10.85 16.05
N GLN A 178 -7.05 12.10 16.16
CA GLN A 178 -5.92 12.60 15.37
C GLN A 178 -4.61 11.82 15.59
N LEU A 179 -4.28 11.44 16.83
CA LEU A 179 -3.08 10.64 17.09
C LEU A 179 -3.20 9.23 16.49
N ARG A 180 -4.38 8.65 16.58
CA ARG A 180 -4.68 7.34 15.97
C ARG A 180 -4.58 7.40 14.45
N ASP A 181 -5.15 8.43 13.82
CA ASP A 181 -5.09 8.61 12.36
C ASP A 181 -3.66 8.76 11.88
N ARG A 182 -2.81 9.49 12.60
CA ARG A 182 -1.39 9.65 12.30
C ARG A 182 -0.63 8.32 12.44
N ALA A 183 -0.91 7.56 13.49
CA ALA A 183 -0.32 6.23 13.66
C ALA A 183 -0.74 5.26 12.55
N ASN A 184 -2.02 5.28 12.17
CA ASN A 184 -2.53 4.49 11.04
C ASN A 184 -1.87 4.87 9.72
N LEU A 185 -1.57 6.17 9.51
CA LEU A 185 -0.83 6.63 8.36
C LEU A 185 0.59 6.04 8.34
N VAL A 186 1.32 6.08 9.46
CA VAL A 186 2.65 5.46 9.60
C VAL A 186 2.58 3.96 9.29
N LEU A 187 1.61 3.23 9.83
CA LEU A 187 1.45 1.80 9.56
C LEU A 187 1.07 1.52 8.11
N THR A 188 0.27 2.37 7.50
CA THR A 188 -0.06 2.27 6.07
C THR A 188 1.18 2.46 5.21
N GLN A 189 1.97 3.49 5.46
CA GLN A 189 3.25 3.74 4.76
C GLN A 189 4.21 2.56 4.96
N THR A 190 4.31 2.02 6.18
CA THR A 190 5.11 0.84 6.50
C THR A 190 4.68 -0.37 5.67
N ARG A 191 3.37 -0.62 5.54
CA ARG A 191 2.83 -1.73 4.73
C ARG A 191 3.23 -1.61 3.26
N TYR A 192 3.20 -0.40 2.70
CA TYR A 192 3.59 -0.19 1.30
C TYR A 192 5.10 -0.34 1.11
N LEU A 193 5.92 0.27 1.97
CA LEU A 193 7.37 0.19 1.85
C LEU A 193 7.93 -1.22 2.13
N SER A 194 7.31 -1.98 3.04
CA SER A 194 7.72 -3.37 3.32
C SER A 194 7.48 -4.34 2.15
N ARG A 195 6.68 -3.96 1.15
CA ARG A 195 6.46 -4.77 -0.07
C ARG A 195 7.60 -4.66 -1.10
N GLN A 196 8.54 -3.73 -0.88
CA GLN A 196 9.68 -3.55 -1.79
C GLN A 196 10.81 -4.56 -1.52
N TYR A 197 10.81 -5.18 -0.37
CA TYR A 197 11.83 -6.10 0.13
C TYR A 197 11.19 -7.46 0.43
#